data_8619352f08a69d8fc688b146d4f4b9d1
#
_entry.id   8619352f08a69d8fc688b146d4f4b9d1
#
_cell.length_a   1.000
_cell.length_b   1.000
_cell.length_c   1.000
_cell.angle_alpha   90.00
_cell.angle_beta   90.00
_cell.angle_gamma   90.00
#
_symmetry.space_group_name_H-M   'P 1'
#
loop_
_entity.id
_entity.type
_entity.pdbx_description
1 polymer ?
#
loop_
_entity_poly.entity_id
_entity_poly.type
_entity_poly.pdbx_seq_one_letter_code
_entity_poly.pdbx_strand_id
1 'polypeptide(L)'
;SIKNFYLTHKFISNLIDNYRSEKINKIISFNTKKKLNNLRILHITNFNERLDGRLFFNTGRRINNGFIRLGHSVLGFSDRDIQKYYKSFQDFKGAKTLNDKLKKTCYNYKPDIIILGHADLISPEQIDELKNDYPNVKIGQWFLDPLNKKGPDFERNKDRILNKINSVDATFLTTSPSALNFMPKDKCFYIPNPSDKSFETLNNFHKSCNVDVFFALSHGVHRGVLKYGKTDDRVNFVNKLIRLTPNAKFDVYGINNIQPIWADHYFKTIENAKMGLNLSRGDAIKYYSSDRIAQLFGNGLLTFLDEKTYLNDLFSNDEAVFYKDIQDLSEKILK
;
A
#
# COMPACT_ATOMS: atom_id res chain seq x y z
N SER A 1 -25.55 -33.39 -21.92
CA SER A 1 -24.25 -33.91 -22.30
C SER A 1 -23.15 -33.01 -21.72
N ILE A 2 -22.11 -33.62 -21.18
CA ILE A 2 -20.94 -32.97 -20.51
C ILE A 2 -20.30 -31.93 -21.43
N LYS A 3 -20.31 -32.16 -22.73
CA LYS A 3 -19.76 -31.23 -23.74
C LYS A 3 -20.52 -29.87 -23.80
N ASN A 4 -21.85 -29.90 -23.66
CA ASN A 4 -22.66 -28.67 -23.63
C ASN A 4 -22.49 -27.90 -22.31
N PHE A 5 -22.29 -28.60 -21.19
CA PHE A 5 -22.02 -27.97 -19.90
C PHE A 5 -20.66 -27.24 -19.93
N TYR A 6 -19.63 -27.87 -20.52
CA TYR A 6 -18.29 -27.27 -20.65
C TYR A 6 -18.29 -26.04 -21.57
N LEU A 7 -18.99 -26.05 -22.68
CA LEU A 7 -19.13 -24.94 -23.60
C LEU A 7 -19.90 -23.75 -22.99
N THR A 8 -20.97 -24.08 -22.23
CA THR A 8 -21.74 -23.03 -21.50
C THR A 8 -20.91 -22.40 -20.40
N HIS A 9 -20.13 -23.20 -19.67
CA HIS A 9 -19.24 -22.66 -18.61
C HIS A 9 -18.12 -21.81 -19.20
N LYS A 10 -17.52 -22.20 -20.31
CA LYS A 10 -16.50 -21.44 -21.03
C LYS A 10 -17.06 -20.13 -21.61
N PHE A 11 -18.30 -20.16 -22.11
CA PHE A 11 -18.99 -18.97 -22.63
C PHE A 11 -19.31 -17.96 -21.51
N ILE A 12 -19.79 -18.43 -20.36
CA ILE A 12 -20.08 -17.58 -19.19
C ILE A 12 -18.79 -17.05 -18.60
N SER A 13 -17.71 -17.83 -18.52
CA SER A 13 -16.39 -17.38 -18.07
C SER A 13 -15.87 -16.25 -18.97
N ASN A 14 -15.90 -16.44 -20.29
CA ASN A 14 -15.48 -15.40 -21.25
C ASN A 14 -16.33 -14.13 -21.16
N LEU A 15 -17.64 -14.23 -20.92
CA LEU A 15 -18.53 -13.07 -20.71
C LEU A 15 -18.16 -12.30 -19.43
N ILE A 16 -17.87 -13.02 -18.35
CA ILE A 16 -17.45 -12.44 -17.07
C ILE A 16 -16.07 -11.76 -17.22
N ASP A 17 -15.14 -12.38 -17.92
CA ASP A 17 -13.80 -11.86 -18.16
C ASP A 17 -13.84 -10.62 -19.09
N ASN A 18 -14.69 -10.63 -20.12
CA ASN A 18 -14.94 -9.46 -20.95
C ASN A 18 -15.59 -8.32 -20.18
N TYR A 19 -16.56 -8.60 -19.30
CA TYR A 19 -17.20 -7.60 -18.45
C TYR A 19 -16.22 -7.01 -17.43
N ARG A 20 -15.35 -7.86 -16.85
CA ARG A 20 -14.27 -7.43 -15.95
C ARG A 20 -13.23 -6.58 -16.68
N SER A 21 -12.81 -7.02 -17.86
CA SER A 21 -11.89 -6.29 -18.74
C SER A 21 -12.46 -4.93 -19.17
N GLU A 22 -13.74 -4.87 -19.52
CA GLU A 22 -14.41 -3.59 -19.82
C GLU A 22 -14.52 -2.68 -18.61
N LYS A 23 -14.78 -3.24 -17.42
CA LYS A 23 -14.86 -2.47 -16.17
C LYS A 23 -13.48 -1.95 -15.75
N ILE A 24 -12.44 -2.76 -15.88
CA ILE A 24 -11.03 -2.35 -15.67
C ILE A 24 -10.62 -1.33 -16.73
N ASN A 25 -10.93 -1.56 -18.00
CA ASN A 25 -10.65 -0.61 -19.07
C ASN A 25 -11.44 0.68 -18.93
N LYS A 26 -12.67 0.68 -18.40
CA LYS A 26 -13.39 1.90 -18.03
C LYS A 26 -12.71 2.65 -16.89
N ILE A 27 -12.21 1.95 -15.88
CA ILE A 27 -11.45 2.56 -14.77
C ILE A 27 -10.11 3.12 -15.30
N ILE A 28 -9.45 2.42 -16.23
CA ILE A 28 -8.22 2.86 -16.88
C ILE A 28 -8.50 3.94 -17.94
N SER A 29 -9.58 3.83 -18.74
CA SER A 29 -9.92 4.79 -19.79
C SER A 29 -10.45 6.12 -19.26
N PHE A 30 -10.92 6.18 -18.01
CA PHE A 30 -11.19 7.46 -17.35
C PHE A 30 -9.91 8.30 -17.20
N ASN A 31 -8.75 7.64 -17.19
CA ASN A 31 -7.43 8.28 -17.06
C ASN A 31 -6.71 8.59 -18.37
N THR A 32 -7.22 8.16 -19.55
CA THR A 32 -6.48 8.29 -20.82
C THR A 32 -6.99 9.40 -21.76
N LYS A 33 -8.04 10.14 -21.40
CA LYS A 33 -8.63 11.14 -22.33
C LYS A 33 -7.89 12.48 -22.42
N LYS A 34 -6.87 12.71 -21.61
CA LYS A 34 -5.92 13.82 -21.79
C LYS A 34 -4.56 13.37 -21.31
N LYS A 35 -3.64 13.13 -22.24
CA LYS A 35 -2.22 12.95 -21.89
C LYS A 35 -1.76 14.25 -21.24
N LEU A 36 -1.77 14.29 -19.91
CA LEU A 36 -1.24 15.41 -19.13
C LEU A 36 0.28 15.35 -19.28
N ASN A 37 0.82 16.11 -20.22
CA ASN A 37 2.25 16.12 -20.48
C ASN A 37 2.97 16.94 -19.40
N ASN A 38 4.02 16.33 -18.85
CA ASN A 38 5.06 17.01 -18.06
C ASN A 38 4.58 17.91 -16.93
N LEU A 39 3.70 17.39 -16.05
CA LEU A 39 3.32 18.11 -14.83
C LEU A 39 4.50 18.19 -13.85
N ARG A 40 4.57 19.28 -13.13
CA ARG A 40 5.43 19.43 -11.95
C ARG A 40 4.67 18.97 -10.73
N ILE A 41 5.10 17.85 -10.15
CA ILE A 41 4.45 17.21 -8.99
C ILE A 41 5.33 17.39 -7.76
N LEU A 42 4.83 18.07 -6.74
CA LEU A 42 5.43 18.10 -5.41
C LEU A 42 4.82 16.96 -4.59
N HIS A 43 5.59 15.90 -4.36
CA HIS A 43 5.15 14.76 -3.58
C HIS A 43 5.65 14.85 -2.14
N ILE A 44 4.76 15.21 -1.21
CA ILE A 44 5.04 15.37 0.20
C ILE A 44 4.69 14.08 0.93
N THR A 45 5.70 13.37 1.43
CA THR A 45 5.50 12.13 2.18
C THR A 45 6.72 11.82 3.04
N ASN A 46 6.58 10.94 4.02
CA ASN A 46 7.70 10.46 4.80
C ASN A 46 8.56 9.48 4.00
N PHE A 47 9.63 9.94 3.38
CA PHE A 47 10.58 9.10 2.64
C PHE A 47 11.51 8.29 3.55
N ASN A 48 11.51 8.55 4.86
CA ASN A 48 12.31 7.85 5.87
C ASN A 48 13.83 7.95 5.66
N GLU A 49 14.33 9.06 5.15
CA GLU A 49 15.75 9.29 4.89
C GLU A 49 16.59 9.20 6.17
N ARG A 50 16.05 9.68 7.31
CA ARG A 50 16.67 9.61 8.64
C ARG A 50 16.85 8.19 9.19
N LEU A 51 16.44 7.16 8.47
CA LEU A 51 16.54 5.76 8.88
C LEU A 51 17.58 4.98 8.08
N ASP A 52 18.52 5.67 7.45
CA ASP A 52 19.72 5.11 6.82
C ASP A 52 19.39 3.95 5.85
N GLY A 53 18.40 4.15 4.99
CA GLY A 53 17.97 3.18 3.98
C GLY A 53 17.06 2.05 4.49
N ARG A 54 16.93 1.82 5.79
CA ARG A 54 16.15 0.71 6.36
C ARG A 54 14.72 0.66 5.85
N LEU A 55 14.06 1.80 5.65
CA LEU A 55 12.71 1.91 5.10
C LEU A 55 12.69 2.57 3.70
N PHE A 56 13.74 2.34 2.93
CA PHE A 56 13.85 2.92 1.58
C PHE A 56 12.74 2.42 0.65
N PHE A 57 12.46 1.13 0.66
CA PHE A 57 11.48 0.48 -0.23
C PHE A 57 10.03 0.66 0.28
N ASN A 58 9.60 1.92 0.44
CA ASN A 58 8.29 2.25 0.95
C ASN A 58 7.32 2.68 -0.17
N THR A 59 6.02 2.68 0.14
CA THR A 59 4.95 3.05 -0.80
C THR A 59 5.10 4.47 -1.34
N GLY A 60 5.55 5.43 -0.52
CA GLY A 60 5.79 6.80 -0.97
C GLY A 60 6.80 6.86 -2.12
N ARG A 61 7.89 6.09 -2.05
CA ARG A 61 8.88 6.02 -3.15
C ARG A 61 8.33 5.32 -4.39
N ARG A 62 7.53 4.25 -4.22
CA ARG A 62 6.87 3.57 -5.35
C ARG A 62 5.96 4.54 -6.11
N ILE A 63 5.13 5.30 -5.39
CA ILE A 63 4.26 6.33 -5.99
C ILE A 63 5.10 7.41 -6.67
N ASN A 64 6.16 7.90 -6.00
CA ASN A 64 7.07 8.90 -6.56
C ASN A 64 7.70 8.43 -7.89
N ASN A 65 8.21 7.21 -7.90
CA ASN A 65 8.78 6.58 -9.10
C ASN A 65 7.72 6.40 -10.19
N GLY A 66 6.49 6.05 -9.82
CA GLY A 66 5.36 5.95 -10.76
C GLY A 66 5.11 7.25 -11.50
N PHE A 67 5.09 8.39 -10.81
CA PHE A 67 4.96 9.70 -11.43
C PHE A 67 6.12 10.03 -12.39
N ILE A 68 7.36 9.71 -11.99
CA ILE A 68 8.54 9.90 -12.87
C ILE A 68 8.41 9.05 -14.15
N ARG A 69 7.98 7.77 -14.02
CA ARG A 69 7.79 6.86 -15.17
C ARG A 69 6.66 7.29 -16.10
N LEU A 70 5.70 8.04 -15.59
CA LEU A 70 4.65 8.66 -16.40
C LEU A 70 5.14 9.92 -17.16
N GLY A 71 6.39 10.33 -16.96
CA GLY A 71 7.00 11.47 -17.64
C GLY A 71 6.78 12.81 -16.94
N HIS A 72 6.42 12.79 -15.66
CA HIS A 72 6.28 14.02 -14.87
C HIS A 72 7.60 14.44 -14.24
N SER A 73 7.77 15.75 -14.03
CA SER A 73 8.81 16.29 -13.16
C SER A 73 8.37 16.13 -11.71
N VAL A 74 9.13 15.41 -10.89
CA VAL A 74 8.71 15.07 -9.52
C VAL A 74 9.74 15.54 -8.51
N LEU A 75 9.31 16.40 -7.58
CA LEU A 75 10.10 16.81 -6.43
C LEU A 75 9.57 16.13 -5.18
N GLY A 76 10.38 15.26 -4.59
CA GLY A 76 10.08 14.63 -3.29
C GLY A 76 10.34 15.60 -2.14
N PHE A 77 9.41 15.66 -1.18
CA PHE A 77 9.53 16.49 0.01
C PHE A 77 9.20 15.64 1.25
N SER A 78 10.24 15.29 2.04
CA SER A 78 10.08 14.43 3.21
C SER A 78 9.79 15.27 4.46
N ASP A 79 8.50 15.43 4.78
CA ASP A 79 8.03 16.28 5.87
C ASP A 79 8.68 15.94 7.23
N ARG A 80 8.66 14.66 7.61
CA ARG A 80 9.19 14.19 8.90
C ARG A 80 10.71 14.22 8.98
N ASP A 81 11.40 14.00 7.87
CA ASP A 81 12.86 14.07 7.82
C ASP A 81 13.31 15.52 7.92
N ILE A 82 12.69 16.42 7.17
CA ILE A 82 12.93 17.89 7.26
C ILE A 82 12.69 18.38 8.68
N GLN A 83 11.53 18.08 9.27
CA GLN A 83 11.24 18.48 10.64
C GLN A 83 12.31 17.98 11.61
N LYS A 84 12.76 16.74 11.47
CA LYS A 84 13.76 16.14 12.36
C LYS A 84 15.15 16.76 12.21
N TYR A 85 15.58 16.99 10.97
CA TYR A 85 16.94 17.50 10.68
C TYR A 85 17.11 18.99 11.03
N TYR A 86 16.03 19.78 10.93
CA TYR A 86 16.11 21.24 11.09
C TYR A 86 15.57 21.75 12.42
N LYS A 87 15.49 20.91 13.45
CA LYS A 87 15.23 21.35 14.82
C LYS A 87 16.35 22.26 15.32
N SER A 88 15.95 23.34 15.99
CA SER A 88 16.88 24.30 16.57
C SER A 88 16.35 24.81 17.92
N PHE A 89 17.17 25.59 18.65
CA PHE A 89 16.71 26.25 19.85
C PHE A 89 15.57 27.27 19.61
N GLN A 90 15.49 27.84 18.41
CA GLN A 90 14.42 28.77 18.01
C GLN A 90 13.20 28.06 17.43
N ASP A 91 13.35 26.79 16.98
CA ASP A 91 12.27 25.95 16.45
C ASP A 91 12.42 24.50 16.97
N PHE A 92 12.12 24.34 18.26
CA PHE A 92 12.31 23.08 18.99
C PHE A 92 11.53 21.90 18.39
N LYS A 93 10.39 22.21 17.76
CA LYS A 93 9.56 21.21 17.07
C LYS A 93 9.94 21.04 15.60
N GLY A 94 10.69 21.96 15.01
CA GLY A 94 11.01 22.02 13.58
C GLY A 94 9.81 22.35 12.69
N ALA A 95 8.71 22.82 13.27
CA ALA A 95 7.46 23.06 12.55
C ALA A 95 7.50 24.34 11.72
N LYS A 96 8.08 25.41 12.28
CA LYS A 96 8.27 26.69 11.57
C LYS A 96 9.17 26.49 10.36
N THR A 97 10.32 25.83 10.56
CA THR A 97 11.28 25.57 9.48
C THR A 97 10.68 24.67 8.40
N LEU A 98 9.86 23.68 8.77
CA LEU A 98 9.14 22.84 7.81
C LEU A 98 8.21 23.69 6.93
N ASN A 99 7.41 24.58 7.53
CA ASN A 99 6.50 25.46 6.81
C ASN A 99 7.24 26.42 5.88
N ASP A 100 8.31 27.08 6.37
CA ASP A 100 9.12 28.01 5.58
C ASP A 100 9.78 27.30 4.38
N LYS A 101 10.27 26.06 4.57
CA LYS A 101 10.83 25.25 3.49
C LYS A 101 9.75 24.84 2.48
N LEU A 102 8.56 24.46 2.92
CA LEU A 102 7.46 24.13 2.04
C LEU A 102 7.08 25.32 1.14
N LYS A 103 6.89 26.51 1.73
CA LYS A 103 6.58 27.74 0.98
C LYS A 103 7.68 28.08 -0.03
N LYS A 104 8.94 28.05 0.38
CA LYS A 104 10.09 28.30 -0.52
C LYS A 104 10.17 27.25 -1.65
N THR A 105 9.87 25.98 -1.34
CA THR A 105 9.83 24.92 -2.32
C THR A 105 8.72 25.17 -3.36
N CYS A 106 7.52 25.52 -2.92
CA CYS A 106 6.42 25.86 -3.82
C CYS A 106 6.73 27.10 -4.66
N TYR A 107 7.33 28.13 -4.07
CA TYR A 107 7.74 29.34 -4.77
C TYR A 107 8.75 29.07 -5.90
N ASN A 108 9.77 28.26 -5.61
CA ASN A 108 10.82 27.93 -6.58
C ASN A 108 10.37 26.91 -7.63
N TYR A 109 9.65 25.88 -7.19
CA TYR A 109 9.27 24.76 -8.06
C TYR A 109 7.99 25.01 -8.84
N LYS A 110 7.07 25.81 -8.29
CA LYS A 110 5.74 26.13 -8.87
C LYS A 110 5.02 24.86 -9.31
N PRO A 111 4.63 23.97 -8.38
CA PRO A 111 4.01 22.70 -8.71
C PRO A 111 2.65 22.91 -9.38
N ASP A 112 2.32 22.06 -10.36
CA ASP A 112 0.98 21.95 -10.93
C ASP A 112 0.07 21.10 -10.01
N ILE A 113 0.69 20.10 -9.37
CA ILE A 113 0.02 19.19 -8.43
C ILE A 113 0.87 19.02 -7.15
N ILE A 114 0.20 19.04 -6.00
CA ILE A 114 0.78 18.65 -4.71
C ILE A 114 0.09 17.36 -4.27
N ILE A 115 0.87 16.33 -3.94
CA ILE A 115 0.37 15.05 -3.43
C ILE A 115 0.87 14.81 -2.01
N LEU A 116 -0.06 14.64 -1.08
CA LEU A 116 0.20 14.42 0.34
C LEU A 116 0.07 12.93 0.67
N GLY A 117 1.17 12.29 1.02
CA GLY A 117 1.21 10.88 1.40
C GLY A 117 1.51 10.69 2.87
N HIS A 118 0.52 10.44 3.73
CA HIS A 118 0.73 10.41 5.19
C HIS A 118 1.49 11.64 5.71
N ALA A 119 1.26 12.78 5.10
CA ALA A 119 1.90 14.05 5.43
C ALA A 119 1.25 14.67 6.68
N ASP A 120 1.45 14.02 7.82
CA ASP A 120 0.77 14.37 9.08
C ASP A 120 1.21 15.71 9.65
N LEU A 121 2.37 16.22 9.19
CA LEU A 121 2.93 17.48 9.67
C LEU A 121 2.48 18.68 8.83
N ILE A 122 1.73 18.44 7.77
CA ILE A 122 1.11 19.50 6.95
C ILE A 122 -0.33 19.67 7.41
N SER A 123 -0.64 20.85 7.94
CA SER A 123 -1.97 21.16 8.48
C SER A 123 -2.96 21.60 7.38
N PRO A 124 -4.28 21.55 7.64
CA PRO A 124 -5.29 22.10 6.75
C PRO A 124 -5.05 23.57 6.39
N GLU A 125 -4.69 24.38 7.38
CA GLU A 125 -4.43 25.82 7.20
C GLU A 125 -3.27 26.07 6.23
N GLN A 126 -2.21 25.24 6.30
CA GLN A 126 -1.09 25.31 5.36
C GLN A 126 -1.52 24.92 3.94
N ILE A 127 -2.43 23.94 3.79
CA ILE A 127 -2.99 23.55 2.50
C ILE A 127 -3.82 24.69 1.91
N ASP A 128 -4.69 25.29 2.72
CA ASP A 128 -5.56 26.39 2.30
C ASP A 128 -4.73 27.63 1.94
N GLU A 129 -3.67 27.93 2.68
CA GLU A 129 -2.70 28.97 2.35
C GLU A 129 -2.03 28.72 0.99
N LEU A 130 -1.56 27.50 0.73
CA LEU A 130 -0.98 27.13 -0.57
C LEU A 130 -1.98 27.27 -1.72
N LYS A 131 -3.26 26.96 -1.52
CA LYS A 131 -4.30 27.18 -2.53
C LYS A 131 -4.56 28.66 -2.80
N ASN A 132 -4.50 29.49 -1.78
CA ASN A 132 -4.63 30.94 -1.92
C ASN A 132 -3.44 31.53 -2.70
N ASP A 133 -2.21 31.11 -2.36
CA ASP A 133 -1.00 31.57 -3.03
C ASP A 133 -0.87 31.04 -4.48
N TYR A 134 -1.42 29.85 -4.75
CA TYR A 134 -1.36 29.16 -6.03
C TYR A 134 -2.74 28.65 -6.45
N PRO A 135 -3.67 29.52 -6.93
CA PRO A 135 -5.08 29.13 -7.17
C PRO A 135 -5.29 28.01 -8.20
N ASN A 136 -4.33 27.79 -9.09
CA ASN A 136 -4.41 26.75 -10.12
C ASN A 136 -3.86 25.40 -9.66
N VAL A 137 -3.18 25.32 -8.50
CA VAL A 137 -2.62 24.07 -7.98
C VAL A 137 -3.74 23.09 -7.61
N LYS A 138 -3.56 21.82 -7.93
CA LYS A 138 -4.43 20.76 -7.44
C LYS A 138 -3.73 20.00 -6.31
N ILE A 139 -4.44 19.75 -5.23
CA ILE A 139 -3.89 19.11 -4.03
C ILE A 139 -4.66 17.83 -3.75
N GLY A 140 -3.97 16.69 -3.81
CA GLY A 140 -4.52 15.38 -3.46
C GLY A 140 -3.84 14.80 -2.23
N GLN A 141 -4.52 13.87 -1.55
CA GLN A 141 -3.90 13.04 -0.52
C GLN A 141 -4.10 11.56 -0.81
N TRP A 142 -3.15 10.72 -0.36
CA TRP A 142 -3.32 9.27 -0.36
C TRP A 142 -3.10 8.68 1.03
N PHE A 143 -3.80 7.57 1.31
CA PHE A 143 -3.75 6.90 2.59
C PHE A 143 -3.84 5.38 2.42
N LEU A 144 -2.97 4.64 3.11
CA LEU A 144 -2.80 3.20 2.90
C LEU A 144 -3.03 2.34 4.17
N ASP A 145 -3.21 2.96 5.33
CA ASP A 145 -3.44 2.20 6.57
C ASP A 145 -4.88 1.68 6.66
N PRO A 146 -5.14 0.60 7.44
CA PRO A 146 -6.47 -0.01 7.52
C PRO A 146 -7.51 0.94 8.10
N LEU A 147 -8.71 0.91 7.51
CA LEU A 147 -9.88 1.70 7.91
C LEU A 147 -11.04 0.81 8.37
N ASN A 148 -10.77 -0.37 8.90
CA ASN A 148 -11.78 -1.22 9.50
C ASN A 148 -12.08 -0.77 10.94
N LYS A 149 -13.40 -0.75 11.32
CA LYS A 149 -13.87 -0.23 12.61
C LYS A 149 -13.35 -1.01 13.82
N LYS A 150 -13.04 -2.28 13.66
CA LYS A 150 -12.49 -3.13 14.73
C LYS A 150 -10.96 -3.10 14.76
N GLY A 151 -10.33 -2.41 13.82
CA GLY A 151 -8.89 -2.24 13.81
C GLY A 151 -8.40 -1.32 14.93
N PRO A 152 -7.27 -1.63 15.56
CA PRO A 152 -6.79 -0.90 16.75
C PRO A 152 -6.41 0.56 16.48
N ASP A 153 -6.24 0.93 15.23
CA ASP A 153 -5.83 2.27 14.81
C ASP A 153 -6.96 3.01 14.03
N PHE A 154 -8.19 2.50 14.05
CA PHE A 154 -9.28 3.00 13.21
C PHE A 154 -9.54 4.49 13.40
N GLU A 155 -9.82 4.94 14.63
CA GLU A 155 -10.14 6.35 14.90
C GLU A 155 -8.98 7.26 14.51
N ARG A 156 -7.76 6.92 14.89
CA ARG A 156 -6.57 7.68 14.51
C ARG A 156 -6.40 7.79 12.98
N ASN A 157 -6.60 6.69 12.27
CA ASN A 157 -6.46 6.66 10.81
C ASN A 157 -7.57 7.47 10.12
N LYS A 158 -8.79 7.34 10.61
CA LYS A 158 -9.95 8.13 10.17
C LYS A 158 -9.71 9.63 10.36
N ASP A 159 -9.27 10.04 11.55
CA ASP A 159 -9.01 11.45 11.87
C ASP A 159 -7.90 12.04 11.00
N ARG A 160 -6.83 11.29 10.74
CA ARG A 160 -5.74 11.72 9.85
C ARG A 160 -6.22 12.05 8.43
N ILE A 161 -7.21 11.31 7.92
CA ILE A 161 -7.78 11.57 6.61
C ILE A 161 -8.76 12.74 6.67
N LEU A 162 -9.71 12.68 7.62
CA LEU A 162 -10.78 13.65 7.72
C LEU A 162 -10.27 15.05 8.07
N ASN A 163 -9.20 15.16 8.81
CA ASN A 163 -8.58 16.43 9.15
C ASN A 163 -8.27 17.29 7.91
N LYS A 164 -7.92 16.69 6.77
CA LYS A 164 -7.54 17.39 5.53
C LYS A 164 -8.58 17.29 4.41
N ILE A 165 -9.65 16.51 4.60
CA ILE A 165 -10.58 16.14 3.53
C ILE A 165 -11.23 17.35 2.83
N ASN A 166 -11.47 18.43 3.57
CA ASN A 166 -12.09 19.64 3.03
C ASN A 166 -11.09 20.55 2.31
N SER A 167 -9.82 20.49 2.70
CA SER A 167 -8.75 21.32 2.12
C SER A 167 -8.14 20.72 0.87
N VAL A 168 -8.31 19.40 0.62
CA VAL A 168 -7.80 18.74 -0.58
C VAL A 168 -8.86 18.59 -1.68
N ASP A 169 -8.43 18.46 -2.94
CA ASP A 169 -9.32 18.27 -4.10
C ASP A 169 -9.70 16.79 -4.28
N ALA A 170 -8.83 15.87 -3.88
CA ALA A 170 -9.07 14.43 -3.99
C ALA A 170 -8.37 13.64 -2.87
N THR A 171 -8.99 12.52 -2.48
CA THR A 171 -8.44 11.56 -1.52
C THR A 171 -8.39 10.17 -2.14
N PHE A 172 -7.22 9.55 -2.13
CA PHE A 172 -6.96 8.22 -2.68
C PHE A 172 -6.72 7.23 -1.56
N LEU A 173 -7.48 6.14 -1.55
CA LEU A 173 -7.49 5.15 -0.46
C LEU A 173 -7.21 3.75 -1.01
N THR A 174 -6.45 2.96 -0.25
CA THR A 174 -6.29 1.51 -0.52
C THR A 174 -7.44 0.68 0.05
N THR A 175 -8.43 1.32 0.66
CA THR A 175 -9.72 0.73 1.03
C THR A 175 -10.80 1.27 0.08
N SER A 176 -11.73 0.43 -0.36
CA SER A 176 -12.85 0.89 -1.19
C SER A 176 -13.64 2.00 -0.48
N PRO A 177 -13.79 3.21 -1.06
CA PRO A 177 -14.61 4.26 -0.47
C PRO A 177 -16.06 3.84 -0.22
N SER A 178 -16.60 2.90 -1.02
CA SER A 178 -17.95 2.38 -0.85
C SER A 178 -18.16 1.60 0.46
N ALA A 179 -17.07 1.12 1.07
CA ALA A 179 -17.12 0.43 2.36
C ALA A 179 -17.00 1.37 3.57
N LEU A 180 -16.81 2.68 3.33
CA LEU A 180 -16.55 3.69 4.33
C LEU A 180 -17.72 4.68 4.40
N ASN A 181 -18.57 4.56 5.41
CA ASN A 181 -19.76 5.41 5.56
C ASN A 181 -19.46 6.85 6.03
N PHE A 182 -18.23 7.13 6.44
CA PHE A 182 -17.78 8.44 6.93
C PHE A 182 -17.04 9.27 5.88
N MET A 183 -16.83 8.72 4.67
CA MET A 183 -16.09 9.41 3.60
C MET A 183 -17.04 10.08 2.60
N PRO A 184 -16.75 11.31 2.15
CA PRO A 184 -17.47 11.94 1.05
C PRO A 184 -17.20 11.16 -0.25
N LYS A 185 -18.30 10.82 -0.96
CA LYS A 185 -18.20 9.94 -2.15
C LYS A 185 -17.64 10.62 -3.40
N ASP A 186 -17.79 11.91 -3.48
CA ASP A 186 -17.43 12.73 -4.64
C ASP A 186 -15.93 13.04 -4.75
N LYS A 187 -15.21 12.95 -3.62
CA LYS A 187 -13.77 13.26 -3.54
C LYS A 187 -12.87 12.07 -3.20
N CYS A 188 -13.45 10.87 -3.03
CA CYS A 188 -12.71 9.70 -2.57
C CYS A 188 -12.64 8.63 -3.65
N PHE A 189 -11.43 8.17 -3.93
CA PHE A 189 -11.13 7.23 -4.98
C PHE A 189 -10.31 6.05 -4.44
N TYR A 190 -10.56 4.86 -4.99
CA TYR A 190 -9.75 3.69 -4.69
C TYR A 190 -8.46 3.71 -5.51
N ILE A 191 -7.35 3.36 -4.87
CA ILE A 191 -6.09 3.01 -5.54
C ILE A 191 -5.55 1.70 -4.94
N PRO A 192 -5.01 0.78 -5.76
CA PRO A 192 -4.29 -0.37 -5.23
C PRO A 192 -2.95 0.04 -4.63
N ASN A 193 -2.36 -0.80 -3.78
CA ASN A 193 -0.97 -0.62 -3.36
C ASN A 193 -0.04 -0.78 -4.58
N PRO A 194 0.85 0.19 -4.84
CA PRO A 194 1.72 0.14 -6.02
C PRO A 194 2.93 -0.77 -5.81
N SER A 195 3.34 -1.48 -6.84
CA SER A 195 4.68 -2.03 -7.01
C SER A 195 5.54 -1.10 -7.86
N ASP A 196 6.86 -1.29 -7.84
CA ASP A 196 7.80 -0.56 -8.70
C ASP A 196 8.80 -1.52 -9.32
N LYS A 197 8.91 -1.51 -10.63
CA LYS A 197 9.81 -2.41 -11.38
C LYS A 197 11.30 -2.29 -11.05
N SER A 198 11.71 -1.24 -10.34
CA SER A 198 13.08 -1.10 -9.84
C SER A 198 13.26 -1.63 -8.43
N PHE A 199 12.17 -1.95 -7.72
CA PHE A 199 12.17 -2.52 -6.38
C PHE A 199 11.82 -4.00 -6.40
N GLU A 200 10.72 -4.34 -7.05
CA GLU A 200 10.22 -5.69 -7.19
C GLU A 200 10.82 -6.33 -8.47
N THR A 201 11.96 -6.99 -8.33
CA THR A 201 12.77 -7.48 -9.46
C THR A 201 13.03 -8.98 -9.45
N LEU A 202 12.55 -9.70 -8.43
CA LEU A 202 13.03 -11.06 -8.15
C LEU A 202 12.48 -12.13 -9.11
N ASN A 203 11.26 -11.98 -9.63
CA ASN A 203 10.63 -12.94 -10.56
C ASN A 203 10.65 -14.40 -10.04
N ASN A 204 10.23 -14.62 -8.79
CA ASN A 204 10.31 -15.91 -8.10
C ASN A 204 9.60 -17.06 -8.81
N PHE A 205 8.56 -16.76 -9.59
CA PHE A 205 7.82 -17.77 -10.38
C PHE A 205 8.69 -18.50 -11.42
N HIS A 206 9.86 -17.97 -11.74
CA HIS A 206 10.85 -18.63 -12.62
C HIS A 206 11.98 -19.33 -11.87
N LYS A 207 11.99 -19.29 -10.53
CA LYS A 207 13.09 -19.80 -9.71
C LYS A 207 12.74 -21.07 -8.96
N SER A 208 13.76 -21.88 -8.69
CA SER A 208 13.66 -22.93 -7.69
C SER A 208 13.84 -22.31 -6.30
N CYS A 209 12.78 -22.29 -5.51
CA CYS A 209 12.78 -21.71 -4.17
C CYS A 209 12.79 -22.79 -3.09
N ASN A 210 13.53 -22.57 -2.00
CA ASN A 210 13.73 -23.53 -0.92
C ASN A 210 12.72 -23.37 0.23
N VAL A 211 11.93 -22.30 0.23
CA VAL A 211 10.90 -21.97 1.21
C VAL A 211 9.54 -22.03 0.52
N ASP A 212 8.58 -22.68 1.14
CA ASP A 212 7.25 -22.76 0.56
C ASP A 212 6.45 -21.48 0.86
N VAL A 213 6.39 -21.04 2.12
CA VAL A 213 5.54 -19.91 2.53
C VAL A 213 6.34 -18.87 3.29
N PHE A 214 6.33 -17.65 2.81
CA PHE A 214 6.93 -16.49 3.47
C PHE A 214 5.87 -15.62 4.17
N PHE A 215 6.21 -15.18 5.38
CA PHE A 215 5.44 -14.16 6.08
C PHE A 215 6.33 -13.26 6.94
N ALA A 216 6.18 -11.95 6.81
CA ALA A 216 6.88 -10.98 7.65
C ALA A 216 5.94 -9.88 8.12
N LEU A 217 6.13 -9.43 9.36
CA LEU A 217 5.44 -8.28 9.90
C LEU A 217 6.36 -7.39 10.75
N SER A 218 5.99 -6.12 10.87
CA SER A 218 6.73 -5.13 11.65
C SER A 218 5.90 -4.54 12.80
N HIS A 219 4.67 -5.01 13.00
CA HIS A 219 3.80 -4.56 14.09
C HIS A 219 4.40 -4.94 15.45
N GLY A 220 4.31 -4.05 16.43
CA GLY A 220 4.94 -4.26 17.74
C GLY A 220 6.43 -3.89 17.81
N VAL A 221 7.03 -3.52 16.68
CA VAL A 221 8.42 -3.09 16.57
C VAL A 221 8.59 -1.67 17.10
N HIS A 222 9.62 -1.46 17.90
CA HIS A 222 10.08 -0.15 18.32
C HIS A 222 11.51 0.10 17.82
N ARG A 223 11.71 1.19 17.07
CA ARG A 223 13.01 1.53 16.46
C ARG A 223 13.65 0.39 15.65
N GLY A 224 12.81 -0.42 15.01
CA GLY A 224 13.27 -1.55 14.19
C GLY A 224 13.48 -2.87 14.93
N VAL A 225 13.20 -2.94 16.22
CA VAL A 225 13.36 -4.13 17.07
C VAL A 225 12.01 -4.59 17.61
N LEU A 226 11.75 -5.89 17.58
CA LEU A 226 10.55 -6.49 18.16
C LEU A 226 10.57 -6.33 19.69
N LYS A 227 9.50 -5.76 20.25
CA LYS A 227 9.35 -5.64 21.70
C LYS A 227 8.91 -6.96 22.31
N TYR A 228 9.60 -7.37 23.38
CA TYR A 228 9.21 -8.53 24.15
C TYR A 228 7.76 -8.41 24.68
N GLY A 229 7.02 -9.51 24.65
CA GLY A 229 5.64 -9.59 25.15
C GLY A 229 4.57 -8.90 24.30
N LYS A 230 4.91 -8.28 23.17
CA LYS A 230 3.92 -7.77 22.23
C LYS A 230 3.43 -8.86 21.28
N THR A 231 2.12 -9.12 21.32
CA THR A 231 1.44 -10.06 20.43
C THR A 231 0.58 -9.32 19.40
N ASP A 232 0.28 -10.01 18.31
CA ASP A 232 -0.58 -9.55 17.22
C ASP A 232 -1.47 -10.74 16.82
N ASP A 233 -2.74 -10.52 16.51
CA ASP A 233 -3.70 -11.60 16.19
C ASP A 233 -3.22 -12.47 15.03
N ARG A 234 -2.47 -11.90 14.10
CA ARG A 234 -1.86 -12.63 12.98
C ARG A 234 -0.86 -13.68 13.42
N VAL A 235 -0.20 -13.51 14.58
CA VAL A 235 0.74 -14.50 15.12
C VAL A 235 0.03 -15.82 15.41
N ASN A 236 -1.13 -15.76 16.07
CA ASN A 236 -1.95 -16.94 16.36
C ASN A 236 -2.44 -17.61 15.08
N PHE A 237 -2.86 -16.84 14.10
CA PHE A 237 -3.28 -17.33 12.78
C PHE A 237 -2.14 -18.08 12.07
N VAL A 238 -0.96 -17.48 11.98
CA VAL A 238 0.20 -18.08 11.31
C VAL A 238 0.67 -19.34 12.05
N ASN A 239 0.73 -19.31 13.37
CA ASN A 239 1.12 -20.49 14.16
C ASN A 239 0.12 -21.65 14.04
N LYS A 240 -1.19 -21.35 13.92
CA LYS A 240 -2.19 -22.36 13.65
C LYS A 240 -2.02 -22.93 12.23
N LEU A 241 -1.76 -22.07 11.24
CA LEU A 241 -1.55 -22.49 9.85
C LEU A 241 -0.33 -23.41 9.72
N ILE A 242 0.80 -23.08 10.36
CA ILE A 242 2.00 -23.93 10.39
C ILE A 242 1.68 -25.34 10.93
N ARG A 243 0.86 -25.43 12.00
CA ARG A 243 0.44 -26.74 12.54
C ARG A 243 -0.46 -27.53 11.59
N LEU A 244 -1.29 -26.83 10.79
CA LEU A 244 -2.16 -27.48 9.80
C LEU A 244 -1.42 -27.92 8.54
N THR A 245 -0.23 -27.38 8.30
CA THR A 245 0.59 -27.64 7.10
C THR A 245 2.00 -28.13 7.47
N PRO A 246 2.15 -29.27 8.17
CA PRO A 246 3.43 -29.71 8.74
C PRO A 246 4.50 -30.03 7.69
N ASN A 247 4.08 -30.30 6.44
CA ASN A 247 4.98 -30.59 5.32
C ASN A 247 5.43 -29.33 4.56
N ALA A 248 4.85 -28.16 4.83
CA ALA A 248 5.25 -26.92 4.19
C ALA A 248 6.33 -26.20 5.02
N LYS A 249 7.37 -25.74 4.36
CA LYS A 249 8.46 -24.99 4.98
C LYS A 249 8.12 -23.51 5.04
N PHE A 250 7.93 -23.00 6.25
CA PHE A 250 7.67 -21.59 6.52
C PHE A 250 8.93 -20.83 6.86
N ASP A 251 9.01 -19.59 6.34
CA ASP A 251 9.98 -18.59 6.74
C ASP A 251 9.25 -17.35 7.26
N VAL A 252 9.35 -17.07 8.58
CA VAL A 252 8.52 -16.09 9.26
C VAL A 252 9.36 -15.11 10.08
N TYR A 253 9.01 -13.82 10.01
CA TYR A 253 9.75 -12.73 10.65
C TYR A 253 8.82 -11.76 11.38
N GLY A 254 9.33 -11.18 12.47
CA GLY A 254 8.57 -10.26 13.33
C GLY A 254 7.55 -10.96 14.23
N ILE A 255 7.60 -12.28 14.34
CA ILE A 255 6.77 -13.13 15.21
C ILE A 255 7.62 -14.17 15.90
N ASN A 256 7.08 -14.82 16.94
CA ASN A 256 7.73 -15.94 17.64
C ASN A 256 9.17 -15.61 18.12
N ASN A 257 9.40 -14.40 18.59
CA ASN A 257 10.71 -13.87 18.99
C ASN A 257 11.75 -13.77 17.84
N ILE A 258 11.37 -14.02 16.60
CA ILE A 258 12.21 -13.79 15.43
C ILE A 258 12.13 -12.32 15.06
N GLN A 259 13.27 -11.65 14.94
CA GLN A 259 13.33 -10.24 14.63
C GLN A 259 12.78 -9.94 13.23
N PRO A 260 12.18 -8.76 13.00
CA PRO A 260 11.78 -8.33 11.67
C PRO A 260 12.98 -8.07 10.78
N ILE A 261 12.79 -8.24 9.48
CA ILE A 261 13.79 -8.00 8.43
C ILE A 261 13.45 -6.74 7.66
N TRP A 262 14.48 -6.07 7.14
CA TRP A 262 14.37 -4.78 6.49
C TRP A 262 15.26 -4.67 5.25
N ALA A 263 14.90 -3.80 4.33
CA ALA A 263 15.69 -3.40 3.17
C ALA A 263 16.22 -4.61 2.37
N ASP A 264 17.53 -4.68 2.12
CA ASP A 264 18.16 -5.74 1.35
C ASP A 264 17.94 -7.13 1.97
N HIS A 265 17.99 -7.25 3.30
CA HIS A 265 17.74 -8.52 3.98
C HIS A 265 16.32 -9.05 3.73
N TYR A 266 15.32 -8.15 3.64
CA TYR A 266 13.96 -8.53 3.24
C TYR A 266 13.94 -9.14 1.83
N PHE A 267 14.58 -8.50 0.86
CA PHE A 267 14.63 -9.00 -0.52
C PHE A 267 15.40 -10.31 -0.65
N LYS A 268 16.55 -10.45 0.00
CA LYS A 268 17.31 -11.71 0.04
C LYS A 268 16.53 -12.87 0.64
N THR A 269 15.69 -12.59 1.61
CA THR A 269 14.85 -13.59 2.26
C THR A 269 13.69 -14.01 1.36
N ILE A 270 12.94 -13.02 0.85
CA ILE A 270 11.76 -13.29 0.01
C ILE A 270 12.14 -13.94 -1.33
N GLU A 271 13.38 -13.75 -1.80
CA GLU A 271 13.91 -14.38 -3.03
C GLU A 271 13.85 -15.90 -3.02
N ASN A 272 13.86 -16.52 -1.84
CA ASN A 272 13.83 -17.98 -1.68
C ASN A 272 12.45 -18.55 -1.46
N ALA A 273 11.40 -17.76 -1.51
CA ALA A 273 10.05 -18.17 -1.21
C ALA A 273 9.17 -18.33 -2.46
N LYS A 274 8.38 -19.41 -2.53
CA LYS A 274 7.42 -19.68 -3.60
C LYS A 274 6.14 -18.88 -3.42
N MET A 275 5.64 -18.84 -2.18
CA MET A 275 4.33 -18.33 -1.81
C MET A 275 4.44 -17.28 -0.71
N GLY A 276 3.47 -16.38 -0.63
CA GLY A 276 3.42 -15.35 0.40
C GLY A 276 2.04 -15.15 1.02
N LEU A 277 2.00 -14.94 2.34
CA LEU A 277 0.77 -14.63 3.06
C LEU A 277 0.56 -13.12 3.12
N ASN A 278 -0.59 -12.68 2.61
CA ASN A 278 -1.00 -11.27 2.70
C ASN A 278 -2.05 -11.07 3.80
N LEU A 279 -1.63 -11.13 5.05
CA LEU A 279 -2.51 -10.93 6.20
C LEU A 279 -2.53 -9.47 6.64
N SER A 280 -3.70 -8.87 6.65
CA SER A 280 -3.93 -7.50 7.16
C SER A 280 -4.29 -7.52 8.65
N ARG A 281 -4.16 -6.37 9.32
CA ARG A 281 -4.61 -6.20 10.72
C ARG A 281 -6.12 -5.97 10.79
N GLY A 282 -6.76 -6.55 11.80
CA GLY A 282 -8.19 -6.44 12.02
C GLY A 282 -9.02 -7.23 11.01
N ASP A 283 -10.32 -6.97 10.96
CA ASP A 283 -11.24 -7.64 10.05
C ASP A 283 -10.97 -7.25 8.59
N ALA A 284 -11.27 -8.16 7.68
CA ALA A 284 -11.24 -7.87 6.25
C ALA A 284 -12.25 -6.76 5.90
N ILE A 285 -11.84 -5.85 5.03
CA ILE A 285 -12.68 -4.79 4.49
C ILE A 285 -12.47 -4.70 2.97
N LYS A 286 -13.52 -4.31 2.27
CA LYS A 286 -13.52 -4.31 0.80
C LYS A 286 -12.32 -3.59 0.19
N TYR A 287 -11.58 -4.31 -0.67
CA TYR A 287 -10.39 -3.92 -1.42
C TYR A 287 -9.16 -3.57 -0.58
N TYR A 288 -9.25 -3.59 0.75
CA TYR A 288 -8.09 -3.30 1.57
C TYR A 288 -7.11 -4.47 1.59
N SER A 289 -5.86 -4.12 1.39
CA SER A 289 -4.71 -4.99 1.62
C SER A 289 -3.58 -4.17 2.24
N SER A 290 -2.72 -4.81 3.01
CA SER A 290 -1.45 -4.20 3.39
C SER A 290 -0.56 -4.01 2.17
N ASP A 291 0.41 -3.10 2.24
CA ASP A 291 1.40 -2.85 1.17
C ASP A 291 2.25 -4.09 0.81
N ARG A 292 2.24 -5.12 1.66
CA ARG A 292 2.86 -6.44 1.39
C ARG A 292 2.36 -7.06 0.09
N ILE A 293 1.10 -6.85 -0.29
CA ILE A 293 0.54 -7.37 -1.55
C ILE A 293 1.40 -6.94 -2.75
N ALA A 294 1.80 -5.67 -2.81
CA ALA A 294 2.63 -5.16 -3.89
C ALA A 294 4.02 -5.81 -3.92
N GLN A 295 4.58 -6.08 -2.74
CA GLN A 295 5.88 -6.73 -2.62
C GLN A 295 5.82 -8.22 -3.02
N LEU A 296 4.77 -8.93 -2.63
CA LEU A 296 4.59 -10.35 -2.98
C LEU A 296 4.32 -10.53 -4.47
N PHE A 297 3.31 -9.86 -5.01
CA PHE A 297 2.99 -9.91 -6.44
C PHE A 297 4.13 -9.40 -7.32
N GLY A 298 4.68 -8.23 -6.97
CA GLY A 298 5.72 -7.60 -7.76
C GLY A 298 7.00 -8.43 -7.86
N ASN A 299 7.28 -9.26 -6.85
CA ASN A 299 8.42 -10.19 -6.86
C ASN A 299 8.06 -11.60 -7.38
N GLY A 300 6.84 -11.82 -7.82
CA GLY A 300 6.41 -13.06 -8.48
C GLY A 300 6.16 -14.22 -7.52
N LEU A 301 5.71 -13.95 -6.29
CA LEU A 301 5.27 -14.98 -5.36
C LEU A 301 3.78 -15.29 -5.56
N LEU A 302 3.41 -16.57 -5.48
CA LEU A 302 2.02 -16.95 -5.36
C LEU A 302 1.43 -16.38 -4.07
N THR A 303 0.45 -15.47 -4.20
CA THR A 303 -0.02 -14.68 -3.06
C THR A 303 -1.41 -15.13 -2.63
N PHE A 304 -1.56 -15.42 -1.33
CA PHE A 304 -2.83 -15.78 -0.71
C PHE A 304 -3.59 -14.57 -0.19
N LEU A 305 -4.86 -14.44 -0.63
CA LEU A 305 -5.74 -13.32 -0.32
C LEU A 305 -7.04 -13.84 0.33
N ASP A 306 -7.50 -13.17 1.38
CA ASP A 306 -8.79 -13.46 2.02
C ASP A 306 -9.94 -13.02 1.08
N GLU A 307 -10.86 -13.94 0.73
CA GLU A 307 -12.04 -13.66 -0.11
C GLU A 307 -12.89 -12.50 0.44
N LYS A 308 -12.95 -12.32 1.75
CA LYS A 308 -13.70 -11.24 2.41
C LYS A 308 -13.19 -9.84 2.08
N THR A 309 -12.00 -9.74 1.45
CA THR A 309 -11.50 -8.47 0.93
C THR A 309 -12.10 -8.08 -0.41
N TYR A 310 -12.79 -8.98 -1.09
CA TYR A 310 -13.31 -8.79 -2.46
C TYR A 310 -12.23 -8.38 -3.48
N LEU A 311 -10.96 -8.71 -3.22
CA LEU A 311 -9.90 -8.47 -4.20
C LEU A 311 -10.01 -9.36 -5.44
N ASN A 312 -10.83 -10.41 -5.38
CA ASN A 312 -11.24 -11.20 -6.53
C ASN A 312 -12.11 -10.41 -7.56
N ASP A 313 -12.58 -9.21 -7.22
CA ASP A 313 -13.11 -8.27 -8.20
C ASP A 313 -12.01 -7.66 -9.11
N LEU A 314 -10.75 -7.70 -8.66
CA LEU A 314 -9.60 -7.08 -9.32
C LEU A 314 -8.60 -8.08 -9.88
N PHE A 315 -8.45 -9.24 -9.24
CA PHE A 315 -7.53 -10.30 -9.63
C PHE A 315 -8.29 -11.59 -9.92
N SER A 316 -7.86 -12.33 -10.94
CA SER A 316 -8.39 -13.65 -11.26
C SER A 316 -7.77 -14.75 -10.40
N ASN A 317 -8.34 -15.95 -10.47
CA ASN A 317 -7.77 -17.14 -9.81
C ASN A 317 -6.45 -17.61 -10.45
N ASP A 318 -6.12 -17.11 -11.66
CA ASP A 318 -4.83 -17.39 -12.31
C ASP A 318 -3.72 -16.44 -11.81
N GLU A 319 -4.11 -15.34 -11.16
CA GLU A 319 -3.17 -14.31 -10.66
C GLU A 319 -2.95 -14.38 -9.15
N ALA A 320 -3.95 -14.86 -8.38
CA ALA A 320 -3.87 -14.96 -6.93
C ALA A 320 -4.67 -16.16 -6.41
N VAL A 321 -4.33 -16.63 -5.22
CA VAL A 321 -5.10 -17.68 -4.53
C VAL A 321 -5.99 -17.02 -3.47
N PHE A 322 -7.31 -17.15 -3.66
CA PHE A 322 -8.27 -16.67 -2.68
C PHE A 322 -8.64 -17.80 -1.70
N TYR A 323 -8.77 -17.48 -0.42
CA TYR A 323 -9.15 -18.44 0.61
C TYR A 323 -10.31 -17.91 1.48
N LYS A 324 -11.14 -18.82 1.98
CA LYS A 324 -12.32 -18.52 2.80
C LYS A 324 -12.02 -18.47 4.29
N ASP A 325 -11.21 -19.43 4.73
CA ASP A 325 -10.80 -19.60 6.12
C ASP A 325 -9.44 -20.31 6.21
N ILE A 326 -8.97 -20.57 7.41
CA ILE A 326 -7.65 -21.17 7.64
C ILE A 326 -7.56 -22.61 7.17
N GLN A 327 -8.67 -23.37 7.16
CA GLN A 327 -8.70 -24.75 6.69
C GLN A 327 -8.53 -24.78 5.15
N ASP A 328 -9.33 -23.99 4.44
CA ASP A 328 -9.23 -23.82 2.99
C ASP A 328 -7.85 -23.31 2.56
N LEU A 329 -7.28 -22.37 3.34
CA LEU A 329 -5.91 -21.88 3.11
C LEU A 329 -4.88 -23.00 3.26
N SER A 330 -5.00 -23.82 4.32
CA SER A 330 -4.06 -24.91 4.56
C SER A 330 -4.08 -25.97 3.44
N GLU A 331 -5.27 -26.31 2.92
CA GLU A 331 -5.42 -27.22 1.80
C GLU A 331 -4.82 -26.66 0.50
N LYS A 332 -4.97 -25.35 0.27
CA LYS A 332 -4.41 -24.67 -0.90
C LYS A 332 -2.89 -24.53 -0.87
N ILE A 333 -2.30 -24.44 0.32
CA ILE A 333 -0.83 -24.43 0.50
C ILE A 333 -0.21 -25.80 0.19
N LEU A 334 -0.94 -26.89 0.49
CA LEU A 334 -0.45 -28.27 0.31
C LEU A 334 -0.66 -28.82 -1.10
N LYS A 335 -1.42 -28.16 -1.95
CA LYS A 335 -1.60 -28.47 -3.37
C LYS A 335 -0.46 -27.93 -4.22
#